data_1a0028a28377cc7b898f61c6ec46edca
#
_entry.id   1a0028a28377cc7b898f61c6ec46edca
#
_cell.length_a   1.000
_cell.length_b   1.000
_cell.length_c   1.000
_cell.angle_alpha   90.00
_cell.angle_beta   90.00
_cell.angle_gamma   90.00
#
_symmetry.space_group_name_H-M   'P 1'
#
loop_
_entity.id
_entity.type
_entity.pdbx_description
1 polymer ?
#
loop_
_entity_poly.entity_id
_entity_poly.type
_entity_poly.pdbx_seq_one_letter_code
_entity_poly.pdbx_strand_id
1 'polypeptide(L)'
;MALFDLVLVDAKKPLFFSTGTDLKYVDTMTGSVVDTRKDDVVVYSGGDHNTVTRLLGARGPDVIYCGDHLFGDVVRCRKLCEWRTMLVVPGLEEELKKTIIRKTGSLFREGKNLSFFGSQMMIWADIYTTSVCNLLNYTMEHKFIIHHSLPHEG
;
A
#
# COMPACT_ATOMS: atom_id res chain seq x y z
N MET A 1 -18.26 -10.54 13.84
CA MET A 1 -17.62 -9.22 13.63
C MET A 1 -16.83 -9.30 12.34
N ALA A 2 -17.15 -8.50 11.35
CA ALA A 2 -16.38 -8.48 10.10
C ALA A 2 -14.97 -7.90 10.38
N LEU A 3 -13.94 -8.52 9.85
CA LEU A 3 -12.54 -8.04 9.98
C LEU A 3 -12.25 -6.89 9.02
N PHE A 4 -13.06 -6.73 7.99
CA PHE A 4 -12.90 -5.73 6.93
C PHE A 4 -14.22 -5.00 6.69
N ASP A 5 -14.17 -3.69 6.50
CA ASP A 5 -15.32 -2.87 6.13
C ASP A 5 -15.68 -3.07 4.66
N LEU A 6 -14.68 -3.35 3.81
CA LEU A 6 -14.81 -3.54 2.39
C LEU A 6 -13.80 -4.59 1.89
N VAL A 7 -14.26 -5.52 1.07
CA VAL A 7 -13.40 -6.46 0.35
C VAL A 7 -13.56 -6.23 -1.14
N LEU A 8 -12.45 -6.00 -1.82
CA LEU A 8 -12.39 -5.83 -3.27
C LEU A 8 -11.44 -6.85 -3.86
N VAL A 9 -11.95 -7.69 -4.75
CA VAL A 9 -11.15 -8.67 -5.48
C VAL A 9 -11.02 -8.26 -6.95
N ASP A 10 -10.06 -8.83 -7.65
CA ASP A 10 -9.84 -8.62 -9.09
C ASP A 10 -9.66 -7.14 -9.49
N ALA A 11 -9.04 -6.36 -8.64
CA ALA A 11 -8.84 -4.91 -8.77
C ALA A 11 -7.76 -4.55 -9.81
N LYS A 12 -7.69 -5.15 -10.92
CA LYS A 12 -6.84 -4.93 -12.12
C LYS A 12 -5.79 -3.81 -12.00
N LYS A 13 -4.79 -3.95 -11.11
CA LYS A 13 -3.66 -3.00 -11.08
C LYS A 13 -2.86 -3.07 -12.40
N PRO A 14 -2.41 -1.98 -12.99
CA PRO A 14 -2.43 -0.59 -12.48
C PRO A 14 -3.70 0.20 -12.78
N LEU A 15 -4.67 -0.33 -13.53
CA LEU A 15 -5.91 0.37 -13.91
C LEU A 15 -6.72 0.83 -12.69
N PHE A 16 -6.67 0.09 -11.58
CA PHE A 16 -7.32 0.43 -10.32
C PHE A 16 -7.01 1.87 -9.84
N PHE A 17 -5.79 2.33 -10.04
CA PHE A 17 -5.37 3.69 -9.65
C PHE A 17 -5.76 4.78 -10.67
N SER A 18 -6.43 4.44 -11.75
CA SER A 18 -6.83 5.38 -12.80
C SER A 18 -8.30 5.21 -13.18
N THR A 19 -8.56 4.60 -14.32
CA THR A 19 -9.91 4.42 -14.86
C THR A 19 -10.70 3.28 -14.22
N GLY A 20 -10.00 2.32 -13.61
CA GLY A 20 -10.61 1.14 -13.02
C GLY A 20 -11.33 0.23 -14.01
N THR A 21 -12.21 -0.58 -13.46
CA THR A 21 -13.17 -1.44 -14.19
C THR A 21 -14.53 -1.30 -13.52
N ASP A 22 -15.57 -1.83 -14.16
CA ASP A 22 -16.91 -1.85 -13.58
C ASP A 22 -16.91 -2.57 -12.23
N LEU A 23 -17.55 -1.96 -11.22
CA LEU A 23 -17.73 -2.55 -9.92
C LEU A 23 -18.91 -3.50 -9.94
N LYS A 24 -18.69 -4.76 -9.59
CA LYS A 24 -19.72 -5.80 -9.48
C LYS A 24 -19.70 -6.46 -8.12
N TYR A 25 -20.79 -7.12 -7.75
CA TYR A 25 -20.85 -7.91 -6.54
C TYR A 25 -20.27 -9.31 -6.76
N VAL A 26 -19.78 -9.92 -5.70
CA VAL A 26 -19.40 -11.33 -5.69
C VAL A 26 -20.36 -12.09 -4.78
N ASP A 27 -20.98 -13.12 -5.31
CA ASP A 27 -21.73 -14.10 -4.53
C ASP A 27 -20.74 -14.93 -3.72
N THR A 28 -20.73 -14.76 -2.41
CA THR A 28 -19.73 -15.37 -1.53
C THR A 28 -19.86 -16.88 -1.40
N MET A 29 -21.02 -17.44 -1.75
CA MET A 29 -21.27 -18.88 -1.71
C MET A 29 -20.74 -19.59 -2.95
N THR A 30 -20.88 -18.96 -4.11
CA THR A 30 -20.48 -19.55 -5.40
C THR A 30 -19.17 -18.99 -5.95
N GLY A 31 -18.72 -17.83 -5.46
CA GLY A 31 -17.59 -17.08 -6.01
C GLY A 31 -17.90 -16.41 -7.35
N SER A 32 -19.15 -16.44 -7.80
CA SER A 32 -19.54 -15.87 -9.10
C SER A 32 -19.73 -14.38 -9.02
N VAL A 33 -19.31 -13.67 -10.07
CA VAL A 33 -19.58 -12.23 -10.24
C VAL A 33 -21.02 -12.04 -10.66
N VAL A 34 -21.76 -11.16 -9.95
CA VAL A 34 -23.18 -10.87 -10.17
C VAL A 34 -23.44 -9.37 -10.19
N ASP A 35 -24.51 -8.95 -10.87
CA ASP A 35 -24.84 -7.52 -10.98
C ASP A 35 -25.65 -7.01 -9.76
N THR A 36 -26.21 -7.92 -8.97
CA THR A 36 -27.03 -7.57 -7.81
C THR A 36 -26.52 -8.24 -6.55
N ARG A 37 -26.58 -7.50 -5.43
CA ARG A 37 -26.20 -7.99 -4.11
C ARG A 37 -27.14 -9.11 -3.67
N LYS A 38 -26.57 -10.22 -3.19
CA LYS A 38 -27.34 -11.38 -2.68
C LYS A 38 -27.08 -11.64 -1.19
N ASP A 39 -25.94 -11.23 -0.67
CA ASP A 39 -25.48 -11.56 0.68
C ASP A 39 -25.34 -10.32 1.56
N ASP A 40 -25.29 -10.52 2.88
CA ASP A 40 -25.00 -9.46 3.86
C ASP A 40 -23.51 -9.08 3.87
N VAL A 41 -22.63 -10.02 3.53
CA VAL A 41 -21.20 -9.75 3.36
C VAL A 41 -20.96 -9.11 1.99
N VAL A 42 -20.37 -7.92 2.00
CA VAL A 42 -20.17 -7.15 0.78
C VAL A 42 -18.77 -7.37 0.24
N VAL A 43 -18.69 -8.25 -0.77
CA VAL A 43 -17.48 -8.45 -1.57
C VAL A 43 -17.75 -7.93 -2.97
N TYR A 44 -16.82 -7.12 -3.46
CA TYR A 44 -16.88 -6.56 -4.79
C TYR A 44 -15.78 -7.12 -5.69
N SER A 45 -16.01 -7.11 -6.99
CA SER A 45 -15.02 -7.40 -8.04
C SER A 45 -14.84 -6.17 -8.93
N GLY A 46 -13.60 -5.88 -9.32
CA GLY A 46 -13.29 -4.72 -10.14
C GLY A 46 -13.24 -3.40 -9.35
N GLY A 47 -13.72 -2.32 -9.95
CA GLY A 47 -13.73 -0.98 -9.36
C GLY A 47 -12.42 -0.20 -9.54
N ASP A 48 -12.37 0.97 -8.91
CA ASP A 48 -11.25 1.90 -8.88
C ASP A 48 -11.09 2.57 -7.51
N HIS A 49 -10.02 3.34 -7.34
CA HIS A 49 -9.70 4.05 -6.12
C HIS A 49 -10.78 5.07 -5.70
N ASN A 50 -11.43 5.75 -6.65
CA ASN A 50 -12.51 6.70 -6.36
C ASN A 50 -13.74 5.98 -5.79
N THR A 51 -14.05 4.82 -6.39
CA THR A 51 -15.15 3.97 -5.91
C THR A 51 -14.91 3.49 -4.49
N VAL A 52 -13.68 3.04 -4.17
CA VAL A 52 -13.31 2.66 -2.79
C VAL A 52 -13.44 3.83 -1.83
N THR A 53 -12.88 4.99 -2.18
CA THR A 53 -12.96 6.21 -1.36
C THR A 53 -14.42 6.59 -1.06
N ARG A 54 -15.28 6.54 -2.08
CA ARG A 54 -16.72 6.85 -1.95
C ARG A 54 -17.45 5.82 -1.07
N LEU A 55 -17.18 4.52 -1.24
CA LEU A 55 -17.81 3.46 -0.45
C LEU A 55 -17.43 3.53 1.03
N LEU A 56 -16.20 3.92 1.33
CA LEU A 56 -15.71 4.11 2.71
C LEU A 56 -16.13 5.45 3.31
N GLY A 57 -16.65 6.39 2.51
CA GLY A 57 -16.95 7.75 2.97
C GLY A 57 -15.70 8.54 3.37
N ALA A 58 -14.53 8.11 2.91
CA ALA A 58 -13.24 8.72 3.24
C ALA A 58 -12.86 9.81 2.22
N ARG A 59 -12.01 10.77 2.62
CA ARG A 59 -11.34 11.68 1.68
C ARG A 59 -9.99 11.07 1.31
N GLY A 60 -9.43 11.42 0.16
CA GLY A 60 -8.17 10.90 -0.32
C GLY A 60 -7.03 10.93 0.72
N PRO A 61 -6.75 12.09 1.38
CA PRO A 61 -5.70 12.18 2.41
C PRO A 61 -5.95 11.37 3.70
N ASP A 62 -7.19 10.90 3.93
CA ASP A 62 -7.53 10.08 5.10
C ASP A 62 -7.27 8.58 4.84
N VAL A 63 -6.93 8.22 3.61
CA VAL A 63 -6.64 6.84 3.21
C VAL A 63 -5.14 6.60 3.18
N ILE A 64 -4.67 5.51 3.78
CA ILE A 64 -3.30 5.02 3.61
C ILE A 64 -3.32 3.73 2.79
N TYR A 65 -2.61 3.72 1.68
CA TYR A 65 -2.43 2.56 0.84
C TYR A 65 -1.14 1.84 1.21
N CYS A 66 -1.25 0.59 1.64
CA CYS A 66 -0.13 -0.26 2.00
C CYS A 66 0.16 -1.23 0.85
N GLY A 67 1.38 -1.21 0.32
CA GLY A 67 1.80 -2.11 -0.76
C GLY A 67 3.28 -2.45 -0.67
N ASP A 68 3.67 -3.52 -1.32
CA ASP A 68 5.04 -4.04 -1.33
C ASP A 68 5.79 -3.73 -2.64
N HIS A 69 5.09 -3.25 -3.65
CA HIS A 69 5.67 -2.96 -4.95
C HIS A 69 5.80 -1.44 -5.17
N LEU A 70 7.04 -0.93 -5.09
CA LEU A 70 7.31 0.52 -5.18
C LEU A 70 6.65 1.18 -6.40
N PHE A 71 6.87 0.66 -7.61
CA PHE A 71 6.37 1.28 -8.84
C PHE A 71 4.90 0.96 -9.13
N GLY A 72 4.49 -0.29 -8.91
CA GLY A 72 3.12 -0.75 -9.18
C GLY A 72 2.09 -0.24 -8.20
N ASP A 73 2.50 -0.07 -6.96
CA ASP A 73 1.64 0.36 -5.86
C ASP A 73 1.89 1.83 -5.48
N VAL A 74 3.03 2.11 -4.85
CA VAL A 74 3.29 3.40 -4.21
C VAL A 74 3.36 4.55 -5.22
N VAL A 75 4.20 4.42 -6.25
CA VAL A 75 4.35 5.48 -7.26
C VAL A 75 3.05 5.73 -8.02
N ARG A 76 2.32 4.66 -8.38
CA ARG A 76 1.04 4.78 -9.07
C ARG A 76 -0.02 5.43 -8.19
N CYS A 77 -0.18 4.95 -6.96
CA CYS A 77 -1.08 5.52 -5.99
C CYS A 77 -0.80 7.01 -5.77
N ARG A 78 0.46 7.36 -5.52
CA ARG A 78 0.85 8.73 -5.23
C ARG A 78 0.66 9.71 -6.41
N LYS A 79 0.85 9.22 -7.65
CA LYS A 79 0.67 10.04 -8.86
C LYS A 79 -0.80 10.22 -9.27
N LEU A 80 -1.65 9.25 -9.00
CA LEU A 80 -3.00 9.18 -9.56
C LEU A 80 -4.11 9.32 -8.52
N CYS A 81 -3.78 9.08 -7.24
CA CYS A 81 -4.70 9.20 -6.11
C CYS A 81 -4.14 10.21 -5.11
N GLU A 82 -5.01 10.83 -4.32
CA GLU A 82 -4.61 11.69 -3.21
C GLU A 82 -4.33 10.90 -1.91
N TRP A 83 -4.16 9.58 -2.01
CA TRP A 83 -3.95 8.71 -0.87
C TRP A 83 -2.52 8.81 -0.33
N ARG A 84 -2.38 8.60 0.97
CA ARG A 84 -1.08 8.38 1.61
C ARG A 84 -0.57 6.99 1.27
N THR A 85 0.74 6.81 1.33
CA THR A 85 1.38 5.55 0.94
C THR A 85 2.29 5.02 2.02
N MET A 86 2.22 3.70 2.25
CA MET A 86 3.16 2.96 3.08
C MET A 86 3.77 1.83 2.24
N LEU A 87 5.09 1.87 2.05
CA LEU A 87 5.81 0.81 1.38
C LEU A 87 6.22 -0.27 2.38
N VAL A 88 5.85 -1.51 2.12
CA VAL A 88 6.30 -2.67 2.89
C VAL A 88 7.56 -3.23 2.20
N VAL A 89 8.69 -3.21 2.90
CA VAL A 89 9.99 -3.66 2.40
C VAL A 89 10.50 -4.80 3.28
N PRO A 90 10.18 -6.07 2.98
CA PRO A 90 10.58 -7.20 3.82
C PRO A 90 12.11 -7.28 4.04
N GLY A 91 12.92 -6.96 3.03
CA GLY A 91 14.38 -6.94 3.12
C GLY A 91 14.98 -5.82 4.00
N LEU A 92 14.16 -4.86 4.44
CA LEU A 92 14.62 -3.76 5.30
C LEU A 92 15.17 -4.26 6.64
N GLU A 93 14.61 -5.33 7.20
CA GLU A 93 15.10 -5.91 8.46
C GLU A 93 16.54 -6.42 8.35
N GLU A 94 16.88 -7.01 7.22
CA GLU A 94 18.24 -7.49 6.93
C GLU A 94 19.21 -6.32 6.76
N GLU A 95 18.76 -5.27 6.10
CA GLU A 95 19.50 -4.02 5.92
C GLU A 95 19.85 -3.37 7.27
N LEU A 96 18.87 -3.31 8.19
CA LEU A 96 19.05 -2.77 9.54
C LEU A 96 20.03 -3.58 10.38
N LYS A 97 20.13 -4.89 10.18
CA LYS A 97 21.07 -5.77 10.93
C LYS A 97 22.54 -5.58 10.55
N LYS A 98 22.91 -4.67 9.67
CA LYS A 98 24.28 -4.24 9.22
C LYS A 98 25.30 -5.35 8.89
N THR A 99 25.06 -6.60 9.32
CA THR A 99 26.01 -7.72 9.19
C THR A 99 25.96 -8.36 7.79
N ILE A 100 24.84 -8.29 7.11
CA ILE A 100 24.58 -8.94 5.82
C ILE A 100 24.94 -8.03 4.64
N ILE A 101 24.88 -6.71 4.81
CA ILE A 101 25.16 -5.69 3.78
C ILE A 101 26.53 -5.91 3.10
N ARG A 102 27.54 -6.35 3.86
CA ARG A 102 28.90 -6.59 3.32
C ARG A 102 28.97 -7.74 2.32
N LYS A 103 28.00 -8.68 2.33
CA LYS A 103 28.02 -9.86 1.46
C LYS A 103 27.06 -9.78 0.27
N THR A 104 25.92 -9.13 0.43
CA THR A 104 24.84 -9.11 -0.57
C THR A 104 24.60 -7.74 -1.20
N GLY A 105 25.28 -6.68 -0.72
CA GLY A 105 25.00 -5.31 -1.10
C GLY A 105 23.77 -4.74 -0.37
N SER A 106 23.55 -3.44 -0.52
CA SER A 106 22.42 -2.71 0.07
C SER A 106 21.29 -2.54 -0.95
N LEU A 107 20.05 -2.70 -0.50
CA LEU A 107 18.87 -2.38 -1.31
C LEU A 107 18.75 -0.85 -1.53
N PHE A 108 19.18 -0.06 -0.56
CA PHE A 108 19.03 1.40 -0.56
C PHE A 108 20.28 2.15 -1.02
N ARG A 109 21.43 1.49 -1.05
CA ARG A 109 22.73 2.12 -1.34
C ARG A 109 23.50 1.43 -2.44
N GLU A 110 24.15 2.26 -3.27
CA GLU A 110 25.16 1.86 -4.22
C GLU A 110 26.46 2.62 -3.88
N GLY A 111 27.34 1.95 -3.12
CA GLY A 111 28.50 2.58 -2.51
C GLY A 111 28.10 3.66 -1.48
N LYS A 112 28.52 4.92 -1.72
CA LYS A 112 28.17 6.07 -0.86
C LYS A 112 26.86 6.76 -1.27
N ASN A 113 26.27 6.41 -2.43
CA ASN A 113 25.10 7.06 -2.98
C ASN A 113 23.84 6.24 -2.69
N LEU A 114 22.67 6.88 -2.74
CA LEU A 114 21.38 6.16 -2.75
C LEU A 114 21.30 5.33 -4.02
N SER A 115 20.80 4.10 -3.90
CA SER A 115 20.41 3.30 -5.05
C SER A 115 19.22 3.95 -5.77
N PHE A 116 18.97 3.52 -7.00
CA PHE A 116 17.75 3.97 -7.70
C PHE A 116 16.49 3.66 -6.90
N PHE A 117 16.39 2.45 -6.31
CA PHE A 117 15.28 2.06 -5.46
C PHE A 117 15.16 2.99 -4.24
N GLY A 118 16.24 3.20 -3.50
CA GLY A 118 16.26 4.08 -2.32
C GLY A 118 15.84 5.51 -2.66
N SER A 119 16.33 6.07 -3.76
CA SER A 119 15.94 7.40 -4.21
C SER A 119 14.45 7.51 -4.56
N GLN A 120 13.91 6.53 -5.25
CA GLN A 120 12.48 6.51 -5.61
C GLN A 120 11.58 6.30 -4.39
N MET A 121 11.99 5.43 -3.46
CA MET A 121 11.28 5.24 -2.19
C MET A 121 11.19 6.55 -1.41
N MET A 122 12.28 7.29 -1.26
CA MET A 122 12.32 8.58 -0.55
C MET A 122 11.43 9.65 -1.17
N ILE A 123 11.23 9.60 -2.49
CA ILE A 123 10.38 10.56 -3.20
C ILE A 123 8.89 10.22 -3.04
N TRP A 124 8.53 8.94 -3.09
CA TRP A 124 7.16 8.52 -3.32
C TRP A 124 6.46 7.88 -2.12
N ALA A 125 7.18 7.24 -1.19
CA ALA A 125 6.59 6.66 -0.01
C ALA A 125 6.49 7.68 1.12
N ASP A 126 5.30 7.86 1.69
CA ASP A 126 5.14 8.72 2.89
C ASP A 126 5.80 8.06 4.10
N ILE A 127 5.64 6.74 4.25
CA ILE A 127 6.34 5.90 5.24
C ILE A 127 6.73 4.56 4.63
N TYR A 128 7.67 3.87 5.27
CA TYR A 128 8.04 2.51 4.90
C TYR A 128 8.29 1.65 6.15
N THR A 129 8.11 0.34 6.01
CA THR A 129 8.18 -0.60 7.12
C THR A 129 8.60 -2.00 6.64
N THR A 130 9.05 -2.85 7.56
CA THR A 130 9.29 -4.28 7.29
C THR A 130 7.99 -5.08 7.22
N SER A 131 6.95 -4.66 7.94
CA SER A 131 5.66 -5.34 8.05
C SER A 131 4.54 -4.37 8.39
N VAL A 132 3.36 -4.58 7.81
CA VAL A 132 2.13 -3.86 8.17
C VAL A 132 1.79 -4.02 9.65
N CYS A 133 2.10 -5.19 10.25
CA CYS A 133 1.85 -5.46 11.67
C CYS A 133 2.58 -4.49 12.61
N ASN A 134 3.62 -3.79 12.13
CA ASN A 134 4.30 -2.78 12.94
C ASN A 134 3.38 -1.61 13.32
N LEU A 135 2.28 -1.39 12.59
CA LEU A 135 1.27 -0.39 12.95
C LEU A 135 0.58 -0.71 14.29
N LEU A 136 0.53 -1.98 14.71
CA LEU A 136 -0.02 -2.39 16.00
C LEU A 136 0.76 -1.86 17.20
N ASN A 137 1.99 -1.40 16.98
CA ASN A 137 2.82 -0.80 18.03
C ASN A 137 2.49 0.68 18.30
N TYR A 138 1.56 1.26 17.55
CA TYR A 138 1.19 2.67 17.63
C TYR A 138 -0.27 2.84 18.03
N THR A 139 -0.58 3.94 18.70
CA THR A 139 -1.97 4.31 18.97
C THR A 139 -2.63 4.90 17.72
N MET A 140 -3.96 4.96 17.69
CA MET A 140 -4.70 5.55 16.56
C MET A 140 -4.43 7.05 16.37
N GLU A 141 -3.98 7.74 17.42
CA GLU A 141 -3.65 9.16 17.40
C GLU A 141 -2.19 9.43 17.01
N HIS A 142 -1.40 8.36 16.79
CA HIS A 142 0.02 8.51 16.46
C HIS A 142 0.21 9.24 15.13
N LYS A 143 1.10 10.23 15.13
CA LYS A 143 1.45 11.01 13.95
C LYS A 143 2.86 10.63 13.50
N PHE A 144 2.96 10.05 12.32
CA PHE A 144 4.25 9.80 11.69
C PHE A 144 4.84 11.10 11.14
N ILE A 145 6.09 11.36 11.47
CA ILE A 145 6.84 12.48 10.92
C ILE A 145 7.58 11.98 9.68
N ILE A 146 7.35 12.64 8.56
CA ILE A 146 8.05 12.30 7.31
C ILE A 146 9.45 12.90 7.37
N HIS A 147 10.48 12.05 7.31
CA HIS A 147 11.87 12.46 7.21
C HIS A 147 12.33 12.37 5.75
N HIS A 148 13.10 13.37 5.30
CA HIS A 148 13.71 13.38 3.99
C HIS A 148 15.07 12.66 3.92
N SER A 149 15.46 11.96 4.98
CA SER A 149 16.63 11.11 5.06
C SER A 149 16.24 9.70 5.50
N LEU A 150 17.04 8.69 5.14
CA LEU A 150 16.81 7.33 5.61
C LEU A 150 17.05 7.28 7.13
N PRO A 151 16.04 7.04 7.97
CA PRO A 151 16.16 7.19 9.42
C PRO A 151 17.14 6.21 10.08
N HIS A 152 17.47 5.12 9.41
CA HIS A 152 18.42 4.12 9.90
C HIS A 152 19.89 4.47 9.62
N GLU A 153 20.15 5.65 9.07
CA GLU A 153 21.50 6.13 8.69
C GLU A 153 22.03 7.22 9.63
N GLY A 154 21.27 7.59 10.64
CA GLY A 154 21.64 8.55 11.68
C GLY A 154 22.51 7.97 12.81
#